data_e1e02ac1de58a56bb42cca71afea7a4f
#
_entry.id   e1e02ac1de58a56bb42cca71afea7a4f
#
_cell.length_a   1.000
_cell.length_b   1.000
_cell.length_c   1.000
_cell.angle_alpha   90.00
_cell.angle_beta   90.00
_cell.angle_gamma   90.00
#
_symmetry.space_group_name_H-M   'P 1'
#
loop_
_entity.id
_entity.type
_entity.pdbx_description
1 polymer ?
#
loop_
_entity_poly.entity_id
_entity_poly.type
_entity_poly.pdbx_seq_one_letter_code
_entity_poly.pdbx_strand_id
1 'polypeptide(L)'
;MVRREGWSIFATRPPTGGQGEIRRHSLISRPLARIIDDMAAFPQSPAALSFEDARHTVEQHAGGVRPGEAENVDLRASLGRVLAAPIAADRDFPPFPRAMRDGYAVRAADLAQLPATLEVIGEIRAGAPPEDLPSNVGRGQAVAIMTGAPAPPGADAVVMVEYTSAQDHRVTIERGIASGDNIVPVGSEARTGQVLLDPGTRIDYGAIAVAASVGRASIPVFRRPTVAILATGDEVVEVDAVPGANQIRNSNSYSVAAQVQASGGQPQILGISRDDAQSLSRLIQEGLKSDLLLMTGGVSMGKYDLVEQELAGLGAEFFFTGAQIQPGRPIVFGRARGKYFFGLPGNPVSTMVTFELFAKPLLEALAGLAPRKLIFLHARLKSDIRTKTGLTRFLPGYLSGEFENSEVELASWHGSGDVASTARANCYLVIPPDREKITAGEWVAVMER
;
A
#
# COMPACT_ATOMS: atom_id res chain seq x y z
N MET A 1 37.69 -51.14 7.29
CA MET A 1 37.50 -52.59 7.05
C MET A 1 36.06 -52.86 6.69
N VAL A 2 35.83 -53.71 5.66
CA VAL A 2 34.61 -54.27 5.13
C VAL A 2 33.98 -53.46 3.94
N ARG A 3 34.40 -53.81 2.83
CA ARG A 3 34.02 -54.55 1.62
C ARG A 3 32.92 -53.90 0.74
N ARG A 4 33.37 -53.57 -0.48
CA ARG A 4 32.59 -53.36 -1.71
C ARG A 4 32.07 -54.73 -2.23
N GLU A 5 30.82 -54.79 -2.67
CA GLU A 5 30.40 -55.79 -3.64
C GLU A 5 29.62 -55.12 -4.77
N GLY A 6 30.10 -55.41 -5.99
CA GLY A 6 29.56 -54.95 -7.23
C GLY A 6 28.51 -55.90 -7.79
N TRP A 7 27.63 -55.37 -8.65
CA TRP A 7 26.71 -56.17 -9.46
C TRP A 7 26.98 -55.94 -10.93
N SER A 8 27.21 -57.07 -11.62
CA SER A 8 27.54 -57.19 -13.05
C SER A 8 26.30 -57.20 -13.93
N ILE A 9 26.46 -56.63 -15.11
CA ILE A 9 25.51 -56.58 -16.24
C ILE A 9 25.44 -57.94 -16.90
N PHE A 10 24.23 -58.47 -17.17
CA PHE A 10 23.99 -59.47 -18.16
C PHE A 10 23.13 -58.94 -19.30
N ALA A 11 23.71 -58.92 -20.50
CA ALA A 11 23.04 -58.70 -21.78
C ALA A 11 22.52 -60.04 -22.33
N THR A 12 21.25 -60.08 -22.73
CA THR A 12 20.73 -61.20 -23.58
C THR A 12 20.13 -60.65 -24.87
N ARG A 13 20.54 -61.24 -25.99
CA ARG A 13 20.07 -60.96 -27.34
C ARG A 13 18.69 -61.60 -27.61
N PRO A 14 17.87 -61.03 -28.53
CA PRO A 14 16.58 -61.61 -28.93
C PRO A 14 16.69 -62.65 -30.05
N PRO A 15 15.72 -63.56 -30.23
CA PRO A 15 15.65 -64.47 -31.34
C PRO A 15 14.95 -63.89 -32.57
N THR A 16 15.40 -64.36 -33.72
CA THR A 16 14.92 -64.07 -35.07
C THR A 16 13.68 -64.93 -35.45
N GLY A 17 12.76 -64.33 -36.25
CA GLY A 17 12.01 -65.07 -37.26
C GLY A 17 10.48 -65.05 -37.12
N GLY A 18 9.80 -64.49 -38.16
CA GLY A 18 8.36 -64.62 -38.36
C GLY A 18 7.81 -63.58 -39.32
N GLN A 19 7.77 -63.91 -40.63
CA GLN A 19 7.09 -63.11 -41.65
C GLN A 19 5.56 -63.25 -41.49
N GLY A 20 4.84 -62.14 -41.40
CA GLY A 20 3.39 -62.07 -41.46
C GLY A 20 2.96 -60.81 -42.22
N GLU A 21 2.40 -61.01 -43.43
CA GLU A 21 1.81 -59.96 -44.26
C GLU A 21 0.70 -59.23 -43.51
N ILE A 22 0.82 -57.91 -43.36
CA ILE A 22 -0.26 -57.03 -42.91
C ILE A 22 -0.67 -56.11 -44.05
N ARG A 23 -1.92 -56.21 -44.46
CA ARG A 23 -2.61 -55.39 -45.43
C ARG A 23 -2.55 -53.90 -45.04
N ARG A 24 -2.10 -53.10 -45.99
CA ARG A 24 -2.11 -51.62 -45.91
C ARG A 24 -3.54 -51.10 -46.06
N HIS A 25 -4.16 -50.59 -44.99
CA HIS A 25 -5.28 -49.66 -45.11
C HIS A 25 -4.68 -48.24 -45.26
N SER A 26 -5.00 -47.59 -46.38
CA SER A 26 -4.66 -46.22 -46.70
C SER A 26 -5.39 -45.26 -45.74
N LEU A 27 -4.71 -44.72 -44.79
CA LEU A 27 -5.13 -43.52 -44.05
C LEU A 27 -4.71 -42.29 -44.85
N ILE A 28 -5.69 -41.51 -45.24
CA ILE A 28 -5.60 -40.26 -45.96
C ILE A 28 -4.70 -39.28 -45.20
N SER A 29 -3.50 -39.04 -45.71
CA SER A 29 -2.61 -37.98 -45.19
C SER A 29 -3.18 -36.62 -45.53
N ARG A 30 -3.73 -35.90 -44.56
CA ARG A 30 -3.91 -34.44 -44.65
C ARG A 30 -2.54 -33.77 -44.65
N PRO A 31 -2.26 -32.84 -45.57
CA PRO A 31 -0.93 -32.24 -45.67
C PRO A 31 -0.64 -31.39 -44.42
N LEU A 32 0.54 -31.61 -43.84
CA LEU A 32 1.14 -30.86 -42.71
C LEU A 32 1.20 -29.32 -42.91
N ALA A 33 1.07 -28.87 -44.17
CA ALA A 33 1.10 -27.45 -44.54
C ALA A 33 -0.09 -26.63 -44.01
N ARG A 34 -1.26 -27.24 -43.70
CA ARG A 34 -2.41 -26.51 -43.14
C ARG A 34 -2.36 -26.32 -41.63
N ILE A 35 -1.53 -27.08 -40.90
CA ILE A 35 -1.36 -26.91 -39.45
C ILE A 35 -0.39 -25.74 -39.16
N ILE A 36 0.47 -25.37 -40.10
CA ILE A 36 1.44 -24.28 -39.92
C ILE A 36 0.78 -22.91 -40.20
N ASP A 37 -0.21 -22.83 -41.07
CA ASP A 37 -0.91 -21.56 -41.37
C ASP A 37 -1.92 -21.17 -40.30
N ASP A 38 -2.48 -22.11 -39.53
CA ASP A 38 -3.34 -21.81 -38.37
C ASP A 38 -2.55 -21.34 -37.11
N MET A 39 -1.23 -21.51 -37.10
CA MET A 39 -0.36 -21.03 -36.01
C MET A 39 0.06 -19.55 -36.16
N ALA A 40 -0.31 -18.87 -37.23
CA ALA A 40 0.06 -17.47 -37.48
C ALA A 40 -0.90 -16.44 -36.89
N ALA A 41 -1.94 -16.85 -36.15
CA ALA A 41 -3.01 -15.97 -35.64
C ALA A 41 -2.99 -15.76 -34.12
N PHE A 42 -1.99 -16.23 -33.37
CA PHE A 42 -1.83 -15.79 -31.99
C PHE A 42 -1.10 -14.45 -31.96
N PRO A 43 -1.67 -13.41 -31.32
CA PRO A 43 -0.93 -12.19 -31.13
C PRO A 43 0.36 -12.54 -30.38
N GLN A 44 1.50 -12.12 -30.93
CA GLN A 44 2.80 -12.31 -30.28
C GLN A 44 2.70 -11.68 -28.89
N SER A 45 2.90 -12.47 -27.83
CA SER A 45 2.93 -11.97 -26.46
C SER A 45 3.89 -10.80 -26.39
N PRO A 46 3.48 -9.63 -25.83
CA PRO A 46 4.36 -8.48 -25.73
C PRO A 46 5.63 -8.88 -24.98
N ALA A 47 6.78 -8.38 -25.45
CA ALA A 47 8.07 -8.65 -24.82
C ALA A 47 8.07 -8.20 -23.34
N ALA A 48 8.93 -8.83 -22.52
CA ALA A 48 9.11 -8.41 -21.12
C ALA A 48 9.60 -6.95 -21.08
N LEU A 49 8.85 -6.09 -20.41
CA LEU A 49 9.14 -4.67 -20.27
C LEU A 49 10.24 -4.41 -19.22
N SER A 50 10.89 -3.26 -19.27
CA SER A 50 11.68 -2.78 -18.13
C SER A 50 10.79 -2.65 -16.88
N PHE A 51 11.38 -2.54 -15.68
CA PHE A 51 10.61 -2.27 -14.47
C PHE A 51 9.81 -0.96 -14.59
N GLU A 52 10.47 0.07 -15.10
CA GLU A 52 9.93 1.40 -15.26
C GLU A 52 8.77 1.42 -16.26
N ASP A 53 8.91 0.77 -17.41
CA ASP A 53 7.87 0.71 -18.45
C ASP A 53 6.66 -0.10 -17.98
N ALA A 54 6.88 -1.25 -17.34
CA ALA A 54 5.81 -2.07 -16.77
C ALA A 54 5.04 -1.29 -15.69
N ARG A 55 5.77 -0.58 -14.82
CA ARG A 55 5.20 0.26 -13.79
C ARG A 55 4.38 1.42 -14.40
N HIS A 56 4.95 2.11 -15.38
CA HIS A 56 4.28 3.20 -16.08
C HIS A 56 2.99 2.73 -16.78
N THR A 57 3.02 1.55 -17.40
CA THR A 57 1.82 0.93 -18.00
C THR A 57 0.72 0.75 -16.95
N VAL A 58 1.04 0.20 -15.76
CA VAL A 58 0.06 0.05 -14.69
C VAL A 58 -0.46 1.40 -14.21
N GLU A 59 0.41 2.40 -14.04
CA GLU A 59 0.03 3.75 -13.59
C GLU A 59 -0.90 4.46 -14.59
N GLN A 60 -0.67 4.30 -15.90
CA GLN A 60 -1.56 4.82 -16.93
C GLN A 60 -2.96 4.22 -16.84
N HIS A 61 -3.05 2.90 -16.69
CA HIS A 61 -4.34 2.22 -16.54
C HIS A 61 -5.02 2.59 -15.21
N ALA A 62 -4.27 2.68 -14.12
CA ALA A 62 -4.78 3.13 -12.82
C ALA A 62 -5.35 4.55 -12.88
N GLY A 63 -4.74 5.46 -13.65
CA GLY A 63 -5.25 6.83 -13.86
C GLY A 63 -6.60 6.88 -14.59
N GLY A 64 -6.95 5.84 -15.35
CA GLY A 64 -8.24 5.73 -16.06
C GLY A 64 -9.34 5.00 -15.26
N VAL A 65 -9.02 4.45 -14.09
CA VAL A 65 -9.98 3.72 -13.25
C VAL A 65 -10.96 4.68 -12.57
N ARG A 66 -12.23 4.25 -12.50
CA ARG A 66 -13.24 4.91 -11.67
C ARG A 66 -13.49 4.05 -10.44
N PRO A 67 -13.44 4.62 -9.22
CA PRO A 67 -13.78 3.90 -8.01
C PRO A 67 -15.26 3.47 -8.01
N GLY A 68 -15.58 2.53 -7.14
CA GLY A 68 -16.96 2.10 -6.94
C GLY A 68 -17.82 3.19 -6.31
N GLU A 69 -19.11 2.86 -6.10
CA GLU A 69 -20.07 3.78 -5.46
C GLU A 69 -19.65 4.17 -4.06
N ALA A 70 -20.12 5.34 -3.61
CA ALA A 70 -19.91 5.80 -2.24
C ALA A 70 -20.90 5.13 -1.28
N GLU A 71 -20.45 4.86 -0.07
CA GLU A 71 -21.27 4.39 1.05
C GLU A 71 -20.94 5.19 2.31
N ASN A 72 -21.90 5.36 3.23
CA ASN A 72 -21.64 6.00 4.50
C ASN A 72 -21.21 4.96 5.53
N VAL A 73 -20.12 5.24 6.25
CA VAL A 73 -19.62 4.38 7.32
C VAL A 73 -19.49 5.15 8.63
N ASP A 74 -19.67 4.47 9.75
CA ASP A 74 -19.37 5.04 11.08
C ASP A 74 -17.90 5.49 11.11
N LEU A 75 -17.64 6.65 11.74
CA LEU A 75 -16.31 7.24 11.76
C LEU A 75 -15.24 6.29 12.35
N ARG A 76 -15.60 5.49 13.36
CA ARG A 76 -14.69 4.50 13.99
C ARG A 76 -14.34 3.33 13.06
N ALA A 77 -15.22 3.03 12.10
CA ALA A 77 -15.03 1.97 11.12
C ALA A 77 -14.37 2.47 9.82
N SER A 78 -14.04 3.76 9.75
CA SER A 78 -13.56 4.41 8.52
C SER A 78 -12.04 4.26 8.28
N LEU A 79 -11.28 3.81 9.27
CA LEU A 79 -9.83 3.67 9.16
C LEU A 79 -9.42 2.85 7.92
N GLY A 80 -8.49 3.39 7.14
CA GLY A 80 -7.99 2.76 5.91
C GLY A 80 -8.94 2.82 4.71
N ARG A 81 -10.16 3.37 4.88
CA ARG A 81 -11.09 3.67 3.78
C ARG A 81 -10.63 4.90 3.01
N VAL A 82 -11.25 5.15 1.87
CA VAL A 82 -10.95 6.32 1.03
C VAL A 82 -12.17 7.22 0.98
N LEU A 83 -11.97 8.49 1.28
CA LEU A 83 -13.02 9.50 1.33
C LEU A 83 -13.63 9.72 -0.06
N ALA A 84 -14.97 9.69 -0.17
CA ALA A 84 -15.69 9.83 -1.44
C ALA A 84 -16.24 11.24 -1.68
N ALA A 85 -16.37 12.07 -0.62
CA ALA A 85 -16.83 13.45 -0.72
C ALA A 85 -16.03 14.35 0.23
N PRO A 86 -15.91 15.65 -0.05
CA PRO A 86 -15.09 16.54 0.78
C PRO A 86 -15.67 16.69 2.18
N ILE A 87 -14.79 16.87 3.17
CA ILE A 87 -15.15 17.28 4.53
C ILE A 87 -14.72 18.73 4.68
N ALA A 88 -15.70 19.60 4.97
CA ALA A 88 -15.49 21.02 5.17
C ALA A 88 -15.73 21.40 6.64
N ALA A 89 -15.08 22.49 7.07
CA ALA A 89 -15.28 23.12 8.36
C ALA A 89 -16.74 23.58 8.52
N ASP A 90 -17.41 23.17 9.60
CA ASP A 90 -18.78 23.56 9.94
C ASP A 90 -18.85 24.96 10.58
N ARG A 91 -17.72 25.44 11.08
CA ARG A 91 -17.52 26.75 11.72
C ARG A 91 -16.07 27.18 11.59
N ASP A 92 -15.75 28.40 12.02
CA ASP A 92 -14.37 28.86 12.12
C ASP A 92 -13.59 28.05 13.17
N PHE A 93 -12.32 27.74 12.90
CA PHE A 93 -11.37 27.12 13.80
C PHE A 93 -10.18 28.04 14.07
N PRO A 94 -9.90 28.36 15.36
CA PRO A 94 -10.78 28.21 16.50
C PRO A 94 -12.04 29.11 16.38
N PRO A 95 -13.17 28.77 17.04
CA PRO A 95 -14.40 29.55 16.93
C PRO A 95 -14.41 30.85 17.78
N PHE A 96 -13.39 31.05 18.60
CA PHE A 96 -13.16 32.23 19.42
C PHE A 96 -11.66 32.49 19.55
N PRO A 97 -11.20 33.71 19.88
CA PRO A 97 -9.79 33.96 20.15
C PRO A 97 -9.35 33.10 21.36
N ARG A 98 -8.35 32.26 21.18
CA ARG A 98 -7.98 31.19 22.12
C ARG A 98 -6.61 31.41 22.72
N ALA A 99 -6.49 31.36 24.06
CA ALA A 99 -5.20 31.40 24.72
C ALA A 99 -4.34 30.18 24.39
N MET A 100 -3.08 30.41 24.07
CA MET A 100 -2.08 29.35 23.76
C MET A 100 -1.31 28.90 25.01
N ARG A 101 -1.35 29.68 26.09
CA ARG A 101 -0.56 29.47 27.30
C ARG A 101 -1.39 29.75 28.54
N ASP A 102 -0.99 29.13 29.63
CA ASP A 102 -1.48 29.50 30.98
C ASP A 102 -0.80 30.79 31.40
N GLY A 103 -1.54 31.70 32.01
CA GLY A 103 -1.03 32.97 32.44
C GLY A 103 -2.08 34.04 32.63
N TYR A 104 -1.84 35.25 32.17
CA TYR A 104 -2.72 36.39 32.34
C TYR A 104 -3.04 37.07 31.01
N ALA A 105 -4.32 37.15 30.69
CA ALA A 105 -4.81 37.93 29.56
C ALA A 105 -4.77 39.43 29.94
N VAL A 106 -4.09 40.22 29.12
CA VAL A 106 -3.76 41.62 29.40
C VAL A 106 -3.92 42.49 28.16
N ARG A 107 -3.88 43.76 28.30
CA ARG A 107 -3.63 44.73 27.25
C ARG A 107 -2.12 44.93 27.16
N ALA A 108 -1.51 44.62 26.03
CA ALA A 108 -0.07 44.75 25.82
C ALA A 108 0.42 46.19 26.04
N ALA A 109 -0.43 47.20 25.76
CA ALA A 109 -0.14 48.60 25.98
C ALA A 109 0.09 48.97 27.50
N ASP A 110 -0.45 48.18 28.41
CA ASP A 110 -0.27 48.40 29.85
C ASP A 110 1.10 47.92 30.35
N LEU A 111 1.85 47.23 29.52
CA LEU A 111 3.18 46.70 29.81
C LEU A 111 4.32 47.51 29.17
N ALA A 112 4.05 48.77 28.80
CA ALA A 112 5.05 49.67 28.21
C ALA A 112 6.21 49.99 29.19
N GLN A 113 5.97 49.87 30.48
CA GLN A 113 6.99 50.01 31.54
C GLN A 113 6.94 48.76 32.45
N LEU A 114 8.08 48.15 32.70
CA LEU A 114 8.23 46.94 33.50
C LEU A 114 9.09 47.21 34.72
N PRO A 115 8.87 46.50 35.84
CA PRO A 115 7.75 45.59 36.06
C PRO A 115 6.41 46.31 36.15
N ALA A 116 5.34 45.73 35.60
CA ALA A 116 3.98 46.27 35.64
C ALA A 116 3.10 45.46 36.61
N THR A 117 2.38 46.13 37.53
CA THR A 117 1.44 45.46 38.45
C THR A 117 0.01 45.78 38.02
N LEU A 118 -0.76 44.70 37.73
CA LEU A 118 -2.14 44.78 37.26
C LEU A 118 -3.09 44.17 38.31
N GLU A 119 -4.33 44.65 38.31
CA GLU A 119 -5.41 44.07 39.10
C GLU A 119 -5.98 42.82 38.42
N VAL A 120 -6.04 41.69 39.11
CA VAL A 120 -6.67 40.46 38.62
C VAL A 120 -8.16 40.47 38.89
N ILE A 121 -8.97 40.67 37.82
CA ILE A 121 -10.42 40.83 37.91
C ILE A 121 -11.22 39.53 37.77
N GLY A 122 -10.55 38.39 37.53
CA GLY A 122 -11.18 37.08 37.38
C GLY A 122 -10.24 36.01 36.84
N GLU A 123 -10.82 34.81 36.64
CA GLU A 123 -10.13 33.64 36.06
C GLU A 123 -11.02 33.03 34.99
N ILE A 124 -10.42 32.64 33.85
CA ILE A 124 -11.12 31.98 32.72
C ILE A 124 -10.48 30.64 32.47
N ARG A 125 -11.28 29.59 32.56
CA ARG A 125 -10.89 28.22 32.27
C ARG A 125 -11.33 27.80 30.87
N ALA A 126 -10.67 26.79 30.30
CA ALA A 126 -11.14 26.18 29.06
C ALA A 126 -12.57 25.65 29.24
N GLY A 127 -13.48 25.99 28.33
CA GLY A 127 -14.89 25.64 28.41
C GLY A 127 -15.73 26.57 29.30
N ALA A 128 -15.17 27.67 29.77
CA ALA A 128 -15.97 28.68 30.50
C ALA A 128 -17.12 29.16 29.59
N PRO A 129 -18.38 29.23 30.14
CA PRO A 129 -19.50 29.72 29.38
C PRO A 129 -19.37 31.25 29.18
N PRO A 130 -19.95 31.82 28.10
CA PRO A 130 -19.80 33.22 27.76
C PRO A 130 -20.19 34.20 28.88
N GLU A 131 -21.16 33.83 29.71
CA GLU A 131 -21.64 34.61 30.86
C GLU A 131 -20.62 34.76 31.99
N ASP A 132 -19.65 33.83 32.08
CA ASP A 132 -18.57 33.87 33.08
C ASP A 132 -17.37 34.71 32.63
N LEU A 133 -17.38 35.16 31.36
CA LEU A 133 -16.31 36.02 30.85
C LEU A 133 -16.46 37.46 31.35
N PRO A 134 -15.37 38.12 31.77
CA PRO A 134 -15.40 39.55 32.04
C PRO A 134 -15.91 40.32 30.81
N SER A 135 -16.76 41.27 31.01
CA SER A 135 -17.32 42.08 29.91
C SER A 135 -16.24 42.84 29.13
N ASN A 136 -15.16 43.23 29.79
CA ASN A 136 -14.00 43.88 29.18
C ASN A 136 -12.82 43.91 30.16
N VAL A 137 -11.60 43.74 29.63
CA VAL A 137 -10.34 43.95 30.36
C VAL A 137 -9.93 45.41 30.15
N GLY A 138 -10.08 46.23 31.21
CA GLY A 138 -9.74 47.65 31.20
C GLY A 138 -8.24 47.90 31.40
N ARG A 139 -7.86 49.18 31.35
CA ARG A 139 -6.50 49.63 31.65
C ARG A 139 -6.07 49.25 33.06
N GLY A 140 -4.88 48.68 33.24
CA GLY A 140 -4.33 48.25 34.50
C GLY A 140 -4.96 46.97 35.07
N GLN A 141 -5.74 46.23 34.26
CA GLN A 141 -6.39 45.00 34.64
C GLN A 141 -5.82 43.79 33.92
N ALA A 142 -5.94 42.65 34.53
CA ALA A 142 -5.57 41.31 33.97
C ALA A 142 -6.63 40.28 34.36
N VAL A 143 -6.72 39.20 33.56
CA VAL A 143 -7.54 38.03 33.86
C VAL A 143 -6.66 36.81 33.85
N ALA A 144 -6.66 36.01 34.90
CA ALA A 144 -6.00 34.72 34.89
C ALA A 144 -6.66 33.82 33.84
N ILE A 145 -5.87 33.21 32.98
CA ILE A 145 -6.38 32.45 31.83
C ILE A 145 -5.61 31.14 31.63
N MET A 146 -6.33 30.10 31.31
CA MET A 146 -5.74 28.78 31.01
C MET A 146 -5.64 28.54 29.50
N THR A 147 -4.69 27.71 29.12
CA THR A 147 -4.53 27.21 27.73
C THR A 147 -5.86 26.68 27.20
N GLY A 148 -6.26 27.09 26.01
CA GLY A 148 -7.51 26.69 25.38
C GLY A 148 -8.72 27.54 25.76
N ALA A 149 -8.60 28.40 26.77
CA ALA A 149 -9.69 29.30 27.18
C ALA A 149 -9.91 30.44 26.20
N PRO A 150 -11.15 30.98 26.08
CA PRO A 150 -11.43 32.15 25.28
C PRO A 150 -10.76 33.40 25.85
N ALA A 151 -10.02 34.13 25.02
CA ALA A 151 -9.46 35.40 25.39
C ALA A 151 -10.60 36.44 25.63
N PRO A 152 -10.63 37.11 26.78
CA PRO A 152 -11.71 38.04 27.08
C PRO A 152 -11.63 39.32 26.24
N PRO A 153 -12.78 39.99 26.00
CA PRO A 153 -12.77 41.29 25.33
C PRO A 153 -11.85 42.28 26.03
N GLY A 154 -11.15 43.11 25.24
CA GLY A 154 -10.23 44.13 25.75
C GLY A 154 -8.80 43.65 25.99
N ALA A 155 -8.58 42.34 26.22
CA ALA A 155 -7.25 41.78 26.24
C ALA A 155 -6.77 41.49 24.80
N ASP A 156 -5.52 41.78 24.49
CA ASP A 156 -4.91 41.54 23.18
C ASP A 156 -3.63 40.71 23.26
N ALA A 157 -3.22 40.24 24.45
CA ALA A 157 -2.08 39.34 24.62
C ALA A 157 -2.26 38.49 25.90
N VAL A 158 -1.56 37.35 25.97
CA VAL A 158 -1.48 36.51 27.17
C VAL A 158 -0.01 36.40 27.60
N VAL A 159 0.29 36.93 28.80
CA VAL A 159 1.59 36.78 29.43
C VAL A 159 1.64 35.42 30.11
N MET A 160 2.69 34.63 29.82
CA MET A 160 2.87 33.30 30.42
C MET A 160 3.09 33.42 31.96
N VAL A 161 2.56 32.48 32.72
CA VAL A 161 2.65 32.45 34.18
C VAL A 161 4.10 32.51 34.65
N GLU A 162 5.05 31.95 33.92
CA GLU A 162 6.48 31.92 34.24
C GLU A 162 7.13 33.32 34.28
N TYR A 163 6.47 34.34 33.71
CA TYR A 163 6.95 35.73 33.70
C TYR A 163 6.14 36.62 34.61
N THR A 164 5.45 36.04 35.60
CA THR A 164 4.55 36.75 36.50
C THR A 164 4.76 36.34 37.94
N SER A 165 4.43 37.27 38.85
CA SER A 165 4.35 37.02 40.30
C SER A 165 3.01 37.51 40.81
N ALA A 166 2.19 36.59 41.30
CA ALA A 166 0.84 36.90 41.79
C ALA A 166 0.82 37.01 43.34
N GLN A 167 0.20 38.04 43.85
CA GLN A 167 -0.07 38.21 45.27
C GLN A 167 -1.48 38.80 45.46
N ASP A 168 -2.32 38.13 46.25
CA ASP A 168 -3.72 38.49 46.49
C ASP A 168 -4.49 38.65 45.16
N HIS A 169 -5.01 39.83 44.88
CA HIS A 169 -5.74 40.15 43.65
C HIS A 169 -4.89 40.95 42.65
N ARG A 170 -3.58 40.81 42.71
CA ARG A 170 -2.65 41.51 41.82
C ARG A 170 -1.64 40.57 41.18
N VAL A 171 -1.26 40.89 39.97
CA VAL A 171 -0.17 40.21 39.26
C VAL A 171 0.87 41.23 38.85
N THR A 172 2.12 40.95 39.16
CA THR A 172 3.26 41.70 38.69
C THR A 172 3.85 40.99 37.48
N ILE A 173 3.97 41.69 36.37
CA ILE A 173 4.46 41.21 35.11
C ILE A 173 5.89 41.72 34.91
N GLU A 174 6.82 40.77 34.70
CA GLU A 174 8.24 41.06 34.65
C GLU A 174 8.75 41.13 33.18
N ARG A 175 7.98 40.60 32.23
CA ARG A 175 8.35 40.56 30.83
C ARG A 175 7.26 41.16 29.93
N GLY A 176 7.66 42.06 29.03
CA GLY A 176 6.79 42.66 28.01
C GLY A 176 6.33 41.64 26.96
N ILE A 177 5.22 41.94 26.35
CA ILE A 177 4.60 41.13 25.31
C ILE A 177 4.00 42.05 24.24
N ALA A 178 3.96 41.59 23.01
CA ALA A 178 3.31 42.30 21.92
C ALA A 178 1.82 41.98 21.81
N SER A 179 1.05 42.88 21.24
CA SER A 179 -0.36 42.61 20.91
C SER A 179 -0.44 41.45 19.92
N GLY A 180 -1.31 40.48 20.16
CA GLY A 180 -1.49 39.24 19.43
C GLY A 180 -0.69 38.04 19.97
N ASP A 181 0.30 38.28 20.84
CA ASP A 181 1.14 37.18 21.33
C ASP A 181 0.32 36.24 22.25
N ASN A 182 0.55 34.94 22.04
CA ASN A 182 -0.09 33.83 22.78
C ASN A 182 -1.64 33.80 22.69
N ILE A 183 -2.21 34.43 21.66
CA ILE A 183 -3.63 34.31 21.29
C ILE A 183 -3.73 33.80 19.85
N VAL A 184 -4.45 32.68 19.67
CA VAL A 184 -4.81 32.20 18.33
C VAL A 184 -6.07 32.95 17.89
N PRO A 185 -6.00 33.68 16.74
CA PRO A 185 -7.18 34.38 16.23
C PRO A 185 -8.29 33.45 15.77
N VAL A 186 -9.54 33.93 15.79
CA VAL A 186 -10.71 33.23 15.22
C VAL A 186 -10.43 32.87 13.76
N GLY A 187 -10.71 31.62 13.40
CA GLY A 187 -10.64 31.14 12.02
C GLY A 187 -9.25 31.14 11.39
N SER A 188 -8.18 31.27 12.20
CA SER A 188 -6.81 31.24 11.70
C SER A 188 -6.35 29.84 11.27
N GLU A 189 -6.95 28.79 11.80
CA GLU A 189 -6.66 27.40 11.44
C GLU A 189 -7.51 26.95 10.27
N ALA A 190 -8.82 27.31 10.26
CA ALA A 190 -9.71 27.09 9.12
C ALA A 190 -10.93 28.03 9.20
N ARG A 191 -11.48 28.39 8.05
CA ARG A 191 -12.70 29.19 7.94
C ARG A 191 -13.90 28.29 7.68
N THR A 192 -15.07 28.73 8.14
CA THR A 192 -16.35 28.09 7.83
C THR A 192 -16.49 27.80 6.34
N GLY A 193 -16.82 26.56 5.98
CA GLY A 193 -16.97 26.09 4.61
C GLY A 193 -15.65 25.73 3.89
N GLN A 194 -14.49 26.00 4.49
CA GLN A 194 -13.21 25.58 3.92
C GLN A 194 -13.11 24.05 3.91
N VAL A 195 -12.70 23.48 2.76
CA VAL A 195 -12.45 22.04 2.64
C VAL A 195 -11.19 21.69 3.43
N LEU A 196 -11.33 20.75 4.36
CA LEU A 196 -10.27 20.24 5.23
C LEU A 196 -9.70 18.90 4.74
N LEU A 197 -10.55 18.08 4.12
CA LEU A 197 -10.16 16.81 3.52
C LEU A 197 -10.82 16.67 2.15
N ASP A 198 -10.00 16.39 1.14
CA ASP A 198 -10.47 16.17 -0.23
C ASP A 198 -10.91 14.72 -0.49
N PRO A 199 -11.82 14.49 -1.45
CA PRO A 199 -12.09 13.15 -1.94
C PRO A 199 -10.81 12.47 -2.43
N GLY A 200 -10.70 11.15 -2.23
CA GLY A 200 -9.48 10.41 -2.52
C GLY A 200 -8.45 10.39 -1.37
N THR A 201 -8.73 11.07 -0.25
CA THR A 201 -7.91 10.97 0.96
C THR A 201 -8.09 9.59 1.61
N ARG A 202 -6.98 8.89 1.89
CA ARG A 202 -7.00 7.69 2.74
C ARG A 202 -7.21 8.12 4.19
N ILE A 203 -8.23 7.57 4.80
CA ILE A 203 -8.59 7.90 6.18
C ILE A 203 -7.59 7.25 7.14
N ASP A 204 -6.79 8.08 7.78
CA ASP A 204 -5.91 7.75 8.89
C ASP A 204 -6.46 8.36 10.21
N TYR A 205 -5.68 8.26 11.29
CA TYR A 205 -6.06 8.84 12.59
C TYR A 205 -6.17 10.38 12.53
N GLY A 206 -5.39 11.06 11.69
CA GLY A 206 -5.46 12.51 11.49
C GLY A 206 -6.75 12.92 10.78
N ALA A 207 -7.10 12.22 9.72
CA ALA A 207 -8.36 12.43 9.00
C ALA A 207 -9.59 12.14 9.89
N ILE A 208 -9.52 11.11 10.75
CA ILE A 208 -10.55 10.82 11.75
C ILE A 208 -10.70 11.98 12.74
N ALA A 209 -9.58 12.54 13.24
CA ALA A 209 -9.60 13.67 14.14
C ALA A 209 -10.24 14.90 13.50
N VAL A 210 -9.89 15.22 12.24
CA VAL A 210 -10.51 16.31 11.49
C VAL A 210 -12.01 16.08 11.32
N ALA A 211 -12.44 14.89 10.87
CA ALA A 211 -13.85 14.59 10.71
C ALA A 211 -14.65 14.71 12.03
N ALA A 212 -14.07 14.23 13.12
CA ALA A 212 -14.65 14.34 14.45
C ALA A 212 -14.77 15.81 14.92
N SER A 213 -13.75 16.66 14.65
CA SER A 213 -13.75 18.07 15.07
C SER A 213 -14.85 18.89 14.39
N VAL A 214 -15.29 18.46 13.18
CA VAL A 214 -16.40 19.07 12.45
C VAL A 214 -17.73 18.30 12.60
N GLY A 215 -17.85 17.46 13.63
CA GLY A 215 -19.09 16.79 14.01
C GLY A 215 -19.55 15.66 13.09
N ARG A 216 -18.65 15.06 12.32
CA ARG A 216 -18.98 13.95 11.42
C ARG A 216 -18.91 12.62 12.16
N ALA A 217 -20.04 12.11 12.65
CA ALA A 217 -20.14 10.77 13.24
C ALA A 217 -20.10 9.65 12.19
N SER A 218 -20.47 9.96 10.95
CA SER A 218 -20.34 9.09 9.77
C SER A 218 -19.80 9.90 8.58
N ILE A 219 -19.08 9.23 7.68
CA ILE A 219 -18.48 9.87 6.52
C ILE A 219 -18.70 9.04 5.25
N PRO A 220 -18.84 9.69 4.08
CA PRO A 220 -18.95 9.03 2.79
C PRO A 220 -17.58 8.52 2.36
N VAL A 221 -17.48 7.24 2.06
CA VAL A 221 -16.25 6.59 1.58
C VAL A 221 -16.58 5.76 0.33
N PHE A 222 -15.61 5.55 -0.54
CA PHE A 222 -15.77 4.60 -1.64
C PHE A 222 -15.90 3.18 -1.09
N ARG A 223 -16.76 2.35 -1.70
CA ARG A 223 -16.85 0.93 -1.35
C ARG A 223 -15.50 0.24 -1.59
N ARG A 224 -15.20 -0.77 -0.80
CA ARG A 224 -14.00 -1.58 -1.02
C ARG A 224 -14.11 -2.35 -2.34
N PRO A 225 -13.12 -2.28 -3.24
CA PRO A 225 -13.13 -3.10 -4.45
C PRO A 225 -13.03 -4.59 -4.08
N THR A 226 -13.83 -5.41 -4.75
CA THR A 226 -13.77 -6.86 -4.62
C THR A 226 -12.62 -7.40 -5.46
N VAL A 227 -11.83 -8.31 -4.89
CA VAL A 227 -10.64 -8.90 -5.53
C VAL A 227 -10.74 -10.41 -5.47
N ALA A 228 -10.97 -11.03 -6.62
CA ALA A 228 -10.93 -12.47 -6.73
C ALA A 228 -9.48 -12.98 -6.78
N ILE A 229 -9.19 -14.04 -6.03
CA ILE A 229 -7.86 -14.67 -5.96
C ILE A 229 -8.00 -16.13 -6.34
N LEU A 230 -7.34 -16.53 -7.41
CA LEU A 230 -7.34 -17.90 -7.96
C LEU A 230 -5.92 -18.47 -7.92
N ALA A 231 -5.72 -19.59 -7.27
CA ALA A 231 -4.48 -20.36 -7.37
C ALA A 231 -4.57 -21.39 -8.48
N THR A 232 -3.43 -21.65 -9.16
CA THR A 232 -3.33 -22.71 -10.19
C THR A 232 -2.11 -23.58 -9.95
N GLY A 233 -2.17 -24.84 -10.32
CA GLY A 233 -1.09 -25.83 -10.27
C GLY A 233 -1.53 -27.14 -9.64
N ASP A 234 -1.16 -28.26 -10.26
CA ASP A 234 -1.48 -29.61 -9.77
C ASP A 234 -0.72 -29.97 -8.50
N GLU A 235 0.40 -29.28 -8.24
CA GLU A 235 1.21 -29.41 -7.02
C GLU A 235 0.58 -28.72 -5.81
N VAL A 236 -0.36 -27.79 -6.02
CA VAL A 236 -0.92 -26.96 -4.94
C VAL A 236 -2.10 -27.66 -4.27
N VAL A 237 -2.10 -27.70 -2.95
CA VAL A 237 -3.19 -28.23 -2.14
C VAL A 237 -3.69 -27.20 -1.13
N GLU A 238 -4.89 -27.39 -0.60
CA GLU A 238 -5.45 -26.49 0.42
C GLU A 238 -4.57 -26.42 1.68
N VAL A 239 -4.68 -25.32 2.41
CA VAL A 239 -3.79 -25.00 3.54
C VAL A 239 -3.89 -26.03 4.68
N ASP A 240 -5.06 -26.63 4.89
CA ASP A 240 -5.34 -27.62 5.91
C ASP A 240 -5.08 -29.08 5.45
N ALA A 241 -4.83 -29.27 4.15
CA ALA A 241 -4.49 -30.59 3.62
C ALA A 241 -3.08 -31.04 4.03
N VAL A 242 -2.87 -32.33 4.13
CA VAL A 242 -1.54 -32.92 4.27
C VAL A 242 -0.95 -33.12 2.88
N PRO A 243 0.12 -32.41 2.49
CA PRO A 243 0.69 -32.52 1.17
C PRO A 243 1.29 -33.91 0.92
N GLY A 244 1.09 -34.45 -0.27
CA GLY A 244 1.86 -35.58 -0.76
C GLY A 244 3.30 -35.23 -1.06
N ALA A 245 4.10 -36.22 -1.50
CA ALA A 245 5.55 -36.07 -1.68
C ALA A 245 5.98 -34.90 -2.62
N ASN A 246 5.15 -34.57 -3.61
CA ASN A 246 5.42 -33.53 -4.60
C ASN A 246 4.40 -32.38 -4.55
N GLN A 247 3.71 -32.21 -3.42
CA GLN A 247 2.71 -31.18 -3.24
C GLN A 247 3.14 -30.13 -2.23
N ILE A 248 2.62 -28.93 -2.41
CA ILE A 248 2.83 -27.77 -1.53
C ILE A 248 1.50 -27.15 -1.14
N ARG A 249 1.45 -26.52 0.05
CA ARG A 249 0.24 -25.82 0.48
C ARG A 249 0.11 -24.47 -0.22
N ASN A 250 -1.13 -24.10 -0.50
CA ASN A 250 -1.50 -22.80 -1.07
C ASN A 250 -1.22 -21.66 -0.08
N SER A 251 0.00 -21.18 -0.01
CA SER A 251 0.37 -20.01 0.78
C SER A 251 0.08 -18.69 0.06
N ASN A 252 0.10 -18.71 -1.28
CA ASN A 252 -0.02 -17.51 -2.10
C ASN A 252 -1.40 -16.85 -1.95
N SER A 253 -2.48 -17.61 -2.02
CA SER A 253 -3.83 -17.04 -1.89
C SER A 253 -4.02 -16.32 -0.56
N TYR A 254 -3.44 -16.82 0.52
CA TYR A 254 -3.55 -16.20 1.85
C TYR A 254 -2.68 -14.96 1.99
N SER A 255 -1.44 -14.98 1.49
CA SER A 255 -0.56 -13.80 1.53
C SER A 255 -1.11 -12.67 0.65
N VAL A 256 -1.60 -13.00 -0.55
CA VAL A 256 -2.24 -12.03 -1.45
C VAL A 256 -3.54 -11.49 -0.85
N ALA A 257 -4.36 -12.34 -0.20
CA ALA A 257 -5.56 -11.87 0.49
C ALA A 257 -5.23 -10.85 1.59
N ALA A 258 -4.17 -11.10 2.37
CA ALA A 258 -3.69 -10.15 3.37
C ALA A 258 -3.20 -8.84 2.74
N GLN A 259 -2.45 -8.89 1.64
CA GLN A 259 -1.99 -7.70 0.90
C GLN A 259 -3.17 -6.91 0.31
N VAL A 260 -4.17 -7.60 -0.24
CA VAL A 260 -5.42 -6.98 -0.73
C VAL A 260 -6.14 -6.23 0.39
N GLN A 261 -6.28 -6.87 1.56
CA GLN A 261 -6.92 -6.25 2.74
C GLN A 261 -6.16 -5.00 3.21
N ALA A 262 -4.83 -5.11 3.34
CA ALA A 262 -3.98 -4.00 3.74
C ALA A 262 -4.03 -2.83 2.75
N SER A 263 -4.24 -3.12 1.47
CA SER A 263 -4.39 -2.13 0.40
C SER A 263 -5.81 -1.54 0.27
N GLY A 264 -6.76 -1.96 1.11
CA GLY A 264 -8.12 -1.43 1.14
C GLY A 264 -9.13 -2.19 0.28
N GLY A 265 -8.76 -3.34 -0.31
CA GLY A 265 -9.66 -4.23 -1.05
C GLY A 265 -10.37 -5.27 -0.16
N GLN A 266 -11.34 -5.96 -0.75
CA GLN A 266 -12.05 -7.09 -0.16
C GLN A 266 -11.67 -8.36 -0.90
N PRO A 267 -10.82 -9.23 -0.35
CA PRO A 267 -10.38 -10.45 -1.01
C PRO A 267 -11.47 -11.52 -1.02
N GLN A 268 -11.53 -12.27 -2.12
CA GLN A 268 -12.36 -13.44 -2.30
C GLN A 268 -11.50 -14.57 -2.87
N ILE A 269 -11.15 -15.55 -2.06
CA ILE A 269 -10.39 -16.73 -2.50
C ILE A 269 -11.35 -17.68 -3.21
N LEU A 270 -11.08 -17.95 -4.50
CA LEU A 270 -11.89 -18.86 -5.34
C LEU A 270 -11.46 -20.32 -5.24
N GLY A 271 -10.35 -20.59 -4.53
CA GLY A 271 -9.76 -21.93 -4.41
C GLY A 271 -8.64 -22.18 -5.43
N ILE A 272 -8.40 -23.46 -5.68
CA ILE A 272 -7.31 -23.94 -6.53
C ILE A 272 -7.91 -24.52 -7.81
N SER A 273 -7.48 -24.03 -8.97
CA SER A 273 -7.72 -24.70 -10.24
C SER A 273 -6.60 -25.70 -10.50
N ARG A 274 -6.96 -26.92 -10.82
CA ARG A 274 -6.01 -27.86 -11.42
C ARG A 274 -5.74 -27.45 -12.87
N ASP A 275 -4.72 -28.06 -13.47
CA ASP A 275 -4.36 -27.83 -14.89
C ASP A 275 -5.40 -28.49 -15.85
N ASP A 276 -6.66 -28.18 -15.63
CA ASP A 276 -7.84 -28.55 -16.39
C ASP A 276 -8.52 -27.30 -16.95
N ALA A 277 -8.56 -27.21 -18.28
CA ALA A 277 -9.07 -26.04 -18.99
C ALA A 277 -10.52 -25.69 -18.62
N GLN A 278 -11.40 -26.68 -18.41
CA GLN A 278 -12.81 -26.42 -18.10
C GLN A 278 -12.99 -25.84 -16.69
N SER A 279 -12.28 -26.37 -15.70
CA SER A 279 -12.27 -25.83 -14.33
C SER A 279 -11.68 -24.44 -14.29
N LEU A 280 -10.54 -24.24 -14.95
CA LEU A 280 -9.85 -22.96 -15.03
C LEU A 280 -10.72 -21.88 -15.68
N SER A 281 -11.32 -22.17 -16.84
CA SER A 281 -12.22 -21.26 -17.56
C SER A 281 -13.39 -20.82 -16.68
N ARG A 282 -14.02 -21.76 -15.97
CA ARG A 282 -15.14 -21.46 -15.06
C ARG A 282 -14.70 -20.52 -13.92
N LEU A 283 -13.56 -20.79 -13.28
CA LEU A 283 -13.07 -19.99 -12.17
C LEU A 283 -12.57 -18.60 -12.61
N ILE A 284 -11.95 -18.49 -13.80
CA ILE A 284 -11.60 -17.20 -14.38
C ILE A 284 -12.86 -16.36 -14.65
N GLN A 285 -13.90 -16.96 -15.25
CA GLN A 285 -15.17 -16.25 -15.51
C GLN A 285 -15.87 -15.82 -14.20
N GLU A 286 -15.78 -16.62 -13.15
CA GLU A 286 -16.28 -16.24 -11.82
C GLU A 286 -15.46 -15.07 -11.26
N GLY A 287 -14.13 -15.16 -11.32
CA GLY A 287 -13.22 -14.12 -10.87
C GLY A 287 -13.41 -12.78 -11.59
N LEU A 288 -13.73 -12.80 -12.88
CA LEU A 288 -14.01 -11.59 -13.67
C LEU A 288 -15.33 -10.89 -13.29
N LYS A 289 -16.14 -11.43 -12.39
CA LYS A 289 -17.27 -10.70 -11.79
C LYS A 289 -16.82 -9.71 -10.72
N SER A 290 -15.63 -9.91 -10.13
CA SER A 290 -15.00 -8.99 -9.18
C SER A 290 -14.45 -7.75 -9.87
N ASP A 291 -14.00 -6.77 -9.11
CA ASP A 291 -13.40 -5.54 -9.66
C ASP A 291 -11.99 -5.78 -10.18
N LEU A 292 -11.29 -6.76 -9.59
CA LEU A 292 -9.94 -7.19 -9.99
C LEU A 292 -9.82 -8.70 -9.84
N LEU A 293 -9.17 -9.38 -10.79
CA LEU A 293 -8.81 -10.78 -10.72
C LEU A 293 -7.30 -10.94 -10.55
N LEU A 294 -6.87 -11.64 -9.50
CA LEU A 294 -5.49 -12.04 -9.26
C LEU A 294 -5.37 -13.56 -9.38
N MET A 295 -4.45 -14.01 -10.21
CA MET A 295 -4.15 -15.43 -10.41
C MET A 295 -2.73 -15.71 -9.94
N THR A 296 -2.49 -16.79 -9.21
CA THR A 296 -1.16 -17.17 -8.71
C THR A 296 -0.75 -18.54 -9.23
N GLY A 297 0.41 -18.65 -9.85
CA GLY A 297 0.82 -19.84 -10.60
C GLY A 297 0.28 -19.85 -12.03
N GLY A 298 0.69 -20.82 -12.83
CA GLY A 298 0.22 -20.99 -14.21
C GLY A 298 0.52 -19.85 -15.18
N VAL A 299 1.42 -18.92 -14.83
CA VAL A 299 1.79 -17.75 -15.66
C VAL A 299 3.27 -17.76 -16.06
N SER A 300 3.79 -18.95 -16.30
CA SER A 300 5.15 -19.10 -16.78
C SER A 300 5.20 -18.88 -18.30
N MET A 301 6.28 -18.28 -18.82
CA MET A 301 6.54 -18.09 -20.26
C MET A 301 6.68 -19.43 -21.02
N GLY A 302 5.99 -20.49 -20.58
CA GLY A 302 5.99 -21.82 -21.19
C GLY A 302 4.99 -21.93 -22.32
N LYS A 303 5.32 -22.73 -23.33
CA LYS A 303 4.54 -23.02 -24.54
C LYS A 303 3.11 -23.59 -24.29
N TYR A 304 2.70 -23.76 -23.00
CA TYR A 304 1.48 -24.41 -22.56
C TYR A 304 0.80 -23.71 -21.39
N ASP A 305 0.89 -22.36 -21.32
CA ASP A 305 0.22 -21.63 -20.24
C ASP A 305 -1.29 -21.57 -20.48
N LEU A 306 -2.02 -22.47 -19.82
CA LEU A 306 -3.48 -22.58 -19.92
C LEU A 306 -4.18 -21.29 -19.51
N VAL A 307 -3.61 -20.54 -18.55
CA VAL A 307 -4.20 -19.28 -18.07
C VAL A 307 -4.23 -18.22 -19.17
N GLU A 308 -3.11 -18.05 -19.89
CA GLU A 308 -3.05 -17.10 -21.01
C GLU A 308 -3.98 -17.51 -22.15
N GLN A 309 -4.07 -18.81 -22.47
CA GLN A 309 -4.95 -19.33 -23.51
C GLN A 309 -6.43 -19.11 -23.16
N GLU A 310 -6.84 -19.41 -21.95
CA GLU A 310 -8.23 -19.21 -21.48
C GLU A 310 -8.60 -17.72 -21.47
N LEU A 311 -7.71 -16.84 -21.01
CA LEU A 311 -7.91 -15.40 -21.05
C LEU A 311 -8.01 -14.88 -22.49
N ALA A 312 -7.13 -15.34 -23.39
CA ALA A 312 -7.19 -14.98 -24.80
C ALA A 312 -8.52 -15.44 -25.45
N GLY A 313 -8.99 -16.66 -25.11
CA GLY A 313 -10.32 -17.16 -25.54
C GLY A 313 -11.49 -16.32 -25.03
N LEU A 314 -11.32 -15.58 -23.93
CA LEU A 314 -12.29 -14.64 -23.39
C LEU A 314 -12.15 -13.21 -23.95
N GLY A 315 -11.28 -13.01 -24.95
CA GLY A 315 -11.02 -11.71 -25.58
C GLY A 315 -10.17 -10.79 -24.73
N ALA A 316 -9.23 -11.35 -23.94
CA ALA A 316 -8.34 -10.54 -23.11
C ALA A 316 -7.38 -9.70 -23.98
N GLU A 317 -7.15 -8.48 -23.53
CA GLU A 317 -6.09 -7.59 -23.95
C GLU A 317 -4.94 -7.71 -22.96
N PHE A 318 -3.75 -8.12 -23.43
CA PHE A 318 -2.55 -8.21 -22.62
C PHE A 318 -1.70 -6.96 -22.79
N PHE A 319 -1.39 -6.28 -21.71
CA PHE A 319 -0.56 -5.06 -21.73
C PHE A 319 0.91 -5.41 -21.63
N PHE A 320 1.26 -6.40 -20.80
CA PHE A 320 2.57 -7.06 -20.79
C PHE A 320 2.48 -8.47 -20.19
N THR A 321 3.45 -9.32 -20.56
CA THR A 321 3.56 -10.71 -20.09
C THR A 321 4.91 -11.00 -19.42
N GLY A 322 5.59 -9.97 -18.97
CA GLY A 322 6.84 -10.06 -18.21
C GLY A 322 7.38 -8.69 -17.84
N ALA A 323 8.16 -8.63 -16.76
CA ALA A 323 8.91 -7.46 -16.35
C ALA A 323 10.37 -7.83 -16.05
N GLN A 324 11.33 -6.96 -16.37
CA GLN A 324 12.76 -7.20 -16.11
C GLN A 324 13.10 -6.97 -14.64
N ILE A 325 12.49 -7.75 -13.77
CA ILE A 325 12.68 -7.72 -12.32
C ILE A 325 13.11 -9.08 -11.75
N GLN A 326 13.63 -9.07 -10.54
CA GLN A 326 13.91 -10.26 -9.73
C GLN A 326 13.64 -9.98 -8.25
N PRO A 327 12.81 -10.83 -7.59
CA PRO A 327 12.02 -11.93 -8.12
C PRO A 327 10.77 -11.41 -8.86
N GLY A 328 10.13 -12.27 -9.67
CA GLY A 328 8.83 -11.98 -10.26
C GLY A 328 8.81 -11.65 -11.75
N ARG A 329 9.84 -12.04 -12.52
CA ARG A 329 9.92 -11.80 -13.96
C ARG A 329 8.67 -12.22 -14.75
N PRO A 330 8.06 -13.41 -14.54
CA PRO A 330 6.86 -13.84 -15.27
C PRO A 330 5.59 -13.26 -14.63
N ILE A 331 5.39 -11.96 -14.76
CA ILE A 331 4.15 -11.28 -14.36
C ILE A 331 3.33 -10.91 -15.60
N VAL A 332 2.03 -11.15 -15.54
CA VAL A 332 1.10 -10.80 -16.62
C VAL A 332 0.15 -9.71 -16.12
N PHE A 333 -0.11 -8.71 -16.96
CA PHE A 333 -1.12 -7.68 -16.72
C PHE A 333 -1.98 -7.50 -17.96
N GLY A 334 -3.30 -7.45 -17.76
CA GLY A 334 -4.24 -7.30 -18.86
C GLY A 334 -5.65 -6.95 -18.40
N ARG A 335 -6.55 -6.96 -19.38
CA ARG A 335 -7.98 -6.69 -19.20
C ARG A 335 -8.81 -7.68 -20.01
N ALA A 336 -9.83 -8.28 -19.39
CA ALA A 336 -10.79 -9.16 -20.04
C ALA A 336 -12.21 -8.77 -19.63
N ARG A 337 -13.13 -8.72 -20.57
CA ARG A 337 -14.55 -8.32 -20.32
C ARG A 337 -14.69 -7.03 -19.51
N GLY A 338 -13.80 -6.05 -19.73
CA GLY A 338 -13.77 -4.77 -19.02
C GLY A 338 -13.20 -4.81 -17.60
N LYS A 339 -12.74 -5.97 -17.11
CA LYS A 339 -12.11 -6.14 -15.79
C LYS A 339 -10.62 -6.36 -15.92
N TYR A 340 -9.84 -5.75 -15.02
CA TYR A 340 -8.41 -5.96 -14.98
C TYR A 340 -8.06 -7.29 -14.31
N PHE A 341 -6.94 -7.85 -14.74
CA PHE A 341 -6.36 -9.03 -14.11
C PHE A 341 -4.85 -8.95 -14.04
N PHE A 342 -4.30 -9.62 -13.04
CA PHE A 342 -2.87 -9.93 -12.97
C PHE A 342 -2.66 -11.43 -12.84
N GLY A 343 -1.72 -11.95 -13.62
CA GLY A 343 -1.12 -13.24 -13.40
C GLY A 343 0.16 -13.07 -12.60
N LEU A 344 0.16 -13.45 -11.33
CA LEU A 344 1.28 -13.37 -10.43
C LEU A 344 2.10 -14.66 -10.47
N PRO A 345 3.43 -14.61 -10.31
CA PRO A 345 4.26 -15.81 -10.31
C PRO A 345 3.86 -16.85 -9.26
N GLY A 346 4.14 -18.13 -9.49
CA GLY A 346 3.86 -19.20 -8.53
C GLY A 346 4.76 -19.18 -7.28
N ASN A 347 6.01 -18.70 -7.41
CA ASN A 347 6.92 -18.61 -6.26
C ASN A 347 6.44 -17.54 -5.24
N PRO A 348 6.30 -17.86 -3.95
CA PRO A 348 5.65 -17.00 -2.97
C PRO A 348 6.27 -15.60 -2.82
N VAL A 349 7.60 -15.50 -2.76
CA VAL A 349 8.27 -14.18 -2.64
C VAL A 349 8.05 -13.36 -3.90
N SER A 350 8.08 -14.00 -5.07
CA SER A 350 7.76 -13.33 -6.34
C SER A 350 6.34 -12.79 -6.37
N THR A 351 5.37 -13.60 -5.90
CA THR A 351 3.96 -13.22 -5.80
C THR A 351 3.80 -11.97 -4.93
N MET A 352 4.38 -11.97 -3.73
CA MET A 352 4.30 -10.83 -2.80
C MET A 352 4.95 -9.56 -3.39
N VAL A 353 6.14 -9.68 -3.98
CA VAL A 353 6.84 -8.54 -4.59
C VAL A 353 6.07 -7.98 -5.77
N THR A 354 5.59 -8.82 -6.68
CA THR A 354 4.85 -8.36 -7.86
C THR A 354 3.49 -7.75 -7.50
N PHE A 355 2.85 -8.23 -6.44
CA PHE A 355 1.66 -7.57 -5.91
C PHE A 355 1.97 -6.13 -5.48
N GLU A 356 2.98 -5.91 -4.62
CA GLU A 356 3.35 -4.55 -4.15
C GLU A 356 3.71 -3.62 -5.30
N LEU A 357 4.46 -4.13 -6.28
CA LEU A 357 4.95 -3.32 -7.39
C LEU A 357 3.88 -2.96 -8.42
N PHE A 358 2.94 -3.87 -8.70
CA PHE A 358 2.05 -3.73 -9.86
C PHE A 358 0.55 -3.83 -9.51
N ALA A 359 0.13 -4.83 -8.74
CA ALA A 359 -1.31 -5.02 -8.46
C ALA A 359 -1.85 -3.98 -7.47
N LYS A 360 -1.09 -3.66 -6.43
CA LYS A 360 -1.46 -2.70 -5.38
C LYS A 360 -1.80 -1.30 -5.92
N PRO A 361 -1.03 -0.67 -6.83
CA PRO A 361 -1.38 0.65 -7.36
C PRO A 361 -2.72 0.68 -8.10
N LEU A 362 -3.02 -0.36 -8.87
CA LEU A 362 -4.31 -0.48 -9.54
C LEU A 362 -5.45 -0.70 -8.54
N LEU A 363 -5.23 -1.55 -7.53
CA LEU A 363 -6.19 -1.80 -6.46
C LEU A 363 -6.48 -0.53 -5.65
N GLU A 364 -5.45 0.26 -5.33
CA GLU A 364 -5.59 1.54 -4.63
C GLU A 364 -6.40 2.54 -5.46
N ALA A 365 -6.21 2.58 -6.78
CA ALA A 365 -7.03 3.40 -7.68
C ALA A 365 -8.50 2.93 -7.73
N LEU A 366 -8.75 1.61 -7.77
CA LEU A 366 -10.09 1.03 -7.66
C LEU A 366 -10.76 1.37 -6.32
N ALA A 367 -9.98 1.51 -5.25
CA ALA A 367 -10.46 1.94 -3.94
C ALA A 367 -10.70 3.47 -3.84
N GLY A 368 -10.34 4.24 -4.87
CA GLY A 368 -10.57 5.69 -4.93
C GLY A 368 -9.37 6.56 -4.60
N LEU A 369 -8.20 5.97 -4.36
CA LEU A 369 -6.95 6.74 -4.19
C LEU A 369 -6.46 7.27 -5.54
N ALA A 370 -5.94 8.49 -5.54
CA ALA A 370 -5.21 8.99 -6.69
C ALA A 370 -3.95 8.14 -6.92
N PRO A 371 -3.63 7.81 -8.19
CA PRO A 371 -2.40 7.10 -8.50
C PRO A 371 -1.18 7.85 -7.93
N ARG A 372 -0.33 7.12 -7.22
CA ARG A 372 0.89 7.68 -6.62
C ARG A 372 2.11 6.86 -7.03
N LYS A 373 3.25 7.52 -7.09
CA LYS A 373 4.53 6.85 -7.32
C LYS A 373 4.91 5.99 -6.11
N LEU A 374 5.66 4.92 -6.34
CA LEU A 374 6.30 4.17 -5.27
C LEU A 374 7.27 5.09 -4.51
N ILE A 375 7.24 4.96 -3.19
CA ILE A 375 8.17 5.68 -2.32
C ILE A 375 9.34 4.74 -2.03
N PHE A 376 10.54 5.25 -2.29
CA PHE A 376 11.79 4.59 -1.93
C PHE A 376 12.51 5.45 -0.89
N LEU A 377 12.86 4.83 0.22
CA LEU A 377 13.75 5.40 1.21
C LEU A 377 15.20 5.08 0.83
N HIS A 378 16.16 5.68 1.52
CA HIS A 378 17.57 5.37 1.36
C HIS A 378 18.18 4.94 2.69
N ALA A 379 19.01 3.91 2.66
CA ALA A 379 19.73 3.42 3.80
C ALA A 379 21.16 3.00 3.39
N ARG A 380 22.11 2.99 4.34
CA ARG A 380 23.48 2.54 4.09
C ARG A 380 23.52 1.01 4.10
N LEU A 381 24.14 0.45 3.08
CA LEU A 381 24.32 -0.99 3.00
C LEU A 381 25.35 -1.47 4.04
N LYS A 382 24.99 -2.48 4.84
CA LYS A 382 25.90 -3.03 5.86
C LYS A 382 27.01 -3.91 5.30
N SER A 383 26.72 -4.67 4.24
CA SER A 383 27.63 -5.68 3.69
C SER A 383 27.61 -5.66 2.16
N ASP A 384 28.76 -5.92 1.54
CA ASP A 384 28.88 -5.98 0.07
C ASP A 384 27.83 -6.92 -0.55
N ILE A 385 27.19 -6.47 -1.61
CA ILE A 385 26.30 -7.30 -2.44
C ILE A 385 26.91 -7.43 -3.83
N ARG A 386 26.95 -8.67 -4.32
CA ARG A 386 27.27 -8.97 -5.72
C ARG A 386 26.06 -9.57 -6.41
N THR A 387 25.81 -9.15 -7.63
CA THR A 387 24.65 -9.58 -8.43
C THR A 387 25.01 -9.61 -9.91
N LYS A 388 24.07 -10.01 -10.76
CA LYS A 388 24.21 -9.92 -12.23
C LYS A 388 23.45 -8.70 -12.73
N THR A 389 23.96 -8.02 -13.72
CA THR A 389 23.26 -6.91 -14.40
C THR A 389 22.03 -7.39 -15.20
N GLY A 390 21.22 -6.45 -15.67
CA GLY A 390 20.10 -6.70 -16.58
C GLY A 390 18.71 -6.81 -15.92
N LEU A 391 18.61 -6.86 -14.59
CA LEU A 391 17.31 -6.91 -13.89
C LEU A 391 17.31 -5.96 -12.70
N THR A 392 16.22 -5.24 -12.51
CA THR A 392 15.97 -4.54 -11.24
C THR A 392 15.61 -5.55 -10.16
N ARG A 393 16.31 -5.54 -9.01
CA ARG A 393 16.10 -6.54 -7.96
C ARG A 393 15.45 -5.94 -6.73
N PHE A 394 14.52 -6.69 -6.16
CA PHE A 394 13.80 -6.40 -4.93
C PHE A 394 14.07 -7.53 -3.93
N LEU A 395 15.11 -7.38 -3.16
CA LEU A 395 15.60 -8.45 -2.28
C LEU A 395 15.15 -8.22 -0.84
N PRO A 396 14.66 -9.24 -0.12
CA PRO A 396 14.27 -9.10 1.28
C PRO A 396 15.43 -8.60 2.12
N GLY A 397 15.20 -7.61 2.98
CA GLY A 397 16.21 -6.98 3.82
C GLY A 397 15.69 -6.55 5.18
N TYR A 398 16.62 -6.17 6.04
CA TYR A 398 16.37 -5.60 7.36
C TYR A 398 16.83 -4.15 7.36
N LEU A 399 15.86 -3.24 7.36
CA LEU A 399 16.08 -1.82 7.59
C LEU A 399 16.14 -1.58 9.12
N SER A 400 17.15 -0.89 9.58
CA SER A 400 17.40 -0.58 10.99
C SER A 400 18.08 0.78 11.13
N GLY A 401 18.29 1.24 12.37
CA GLY A 401 18.89 2.52 12.66
C GLY A 401 17.88 3.64 12.80
N GLU A 402 18.36 4.81 13.22
CA GLU A 402 17.56 6.01 13.44
C GLU A 402 18.22 7.20 12.74
N PHE A 403 17.40 8.10 12.22
CA PHE A 403 17.83 9.34 11.55
C PHE A 403 18.82 9.06 10.40
N GLU A 404 19.96 9.75 10.39
CA GLU A 404 21.03 9.61 9.40
C GLU A 404 21.82 8.28 9.48
N ASN A 405 21.58 7.49 10.52
CA ASN A 405 22.22 6.18 10.72
C ASN A 405 21.34 5.02 10.22
N SER A 406 20.40 5.29 9.30
CA SER A 406 19.60 4.23 8.68
C SER A 406 20.49 3.27 7.90
N GLU A 407 20.41 1.99 8.26
CA GLU A 407 21.21 0.92 7.67
C GLU A 407 20.31 -0.21 7.16
N VAL A 408 20.73 -0.87 6.09
CA VAL A 408 20.04 -2.03 5.56
C VAL A 408 20.99 -3.20 5.37
N GLU A 409 20.52 -4.38 5.73
CA GLU A 409 21.21 -5.65 5.55
C GLU A 409 20.36 -6.59 4.71
N LEU A 410 21.00 -7.31 3.78
CA LEU A 410 20.32 -8.35 3.01
C LEU A 410 19.90 -9.48 3.94
N ALA A 411 18.64 -9.89 3.91
CA ALA A 411 18.22 -11.08 4.63
C ALA A 411 18.92 -12.33 4.07
N SER A 412 19.22 -13.29 4.96
CA SER A 412 19.70 -14.61 4.50
C SER A 412 18.59 -15.27 3.69
N TRP A 413 18.72 -15.24 2.37
CA TRP A 413 17.67 -15.59 1.42
C TRP A 413 18.12 -16.67 0.43
N HIS A 414 17.36 -17.73 0.32
CA HIS A 414 17.66 -18.90 -0.53
C HIS A 414 16.90 -18.92 -1.86
N GLY A 415 16.27 -17.81 -2.23
CA GLY A 415 15.55 -17.67 -3.51
C GLY A 415 14.05 -17.36 -3.35
N SER A 416 13.35 -17.29 -4.48
CA SER A 416 11.96 -16.81 -4.56
C SER A 416 10.92 -17.70 -3.88
N GLY A 417 11.31 -18.89 -3.40
CA GLY A 417 10.48 -19.77 -2.58
C GLY A 417 10.65 -19.58 -1.08
N ASP A 418 11.63 -18.77 -0.62
CA ASP A 418 11.97 -18.63 0.81
C ASP A 418 11.03 -17.67 1.54
N VAL A 419 9.85 -18.16 1.89
CA VAL A 419 8.82 -17.42 2.63
C VAL A 419 9.30 -17.02 4.02
N ALA A 420 10.07 -17.91 4.68
CA ALA A 420 10.52 -17.68 6.06
C ALA A 420 11.47 -16.48 6.17
N SER A 421 12.40 -16.33 5.24
CA SER A 421 13.28 -15.17 5.17
C SER A 421 12.49 -13.89 4.89
N THR A 422 11.53 -13.94 3.95
CA THR A 422 10.67 -12.80 3.64
C THR A 422 9.80 -12.40 4.84
N ALA A 423 9.26 -13.37 5.60
CA ALA A 423 8.43 -13.08 6.77
C ALA A 423 9.19 -12.31 7.87
N ARG A 424 10.50 -12.52 7.96
CA ARG A 424 11.38 -11.81 8.92
C ARG A 424 11.84 -10.45 8.41
N ALA A 425 11.94 -10.25 7.11
CA ALA A 425 12.35 -8.99 6.50
C ALA A 425 11.30 -7.90 6.72
N ASN A 426 11.73 -6.64 6.86
CA ASN A 426 10.83 -5.49 6.97
C ASN A 426 10.88 -4.54 5.76
N CYS A 427 11.76 -4.82 4.79
CA CYS A 427 11.87 -4.04 3.57
C CYS A 427 12.32 -4.91 2.39
N TYR A 428 12.25 -4.33 1.20
CA TYR A 428 12.92 -4.82 0.01
C TYR A 428 14.04 -3.87 -0.38
N LEU A 429 15.26 -4.39 -0.45
CA LEU A 429 16.44 -3.72 -0.98
C LEU A 429 16.30 -3.63 -2.50
N VAL A 430 16.50 -2.45 -3.07
CA VAL A 430 16.36 -2.24 -4.51
C VAL A 430 17.74 -2.12 -5.15
N ILE A 431 18.04 -3.02 -6.09
CA ILE A 431 19.30 -3.01 -6.82
C ILE A 431 18.99 -2.70 -8.30
N PRO A 432 19.54 -1.59 -8.81
CA PRO A 432 19.37 -1.20 -10.22
C PRO A 432 19.95 -2.24 -11.19
N PRO A 433 19.45 -2.30 -12.43
CA PRO A 433 19.84 -3.32 -13.41
C PRO A 433 21.26 -3.17 -13.93
N ASP A 434 21.89 -2.03 -13.78
CA ASP A 434 23.24 -1.68 -14.23
C ASP A 434 24.34 -1.93 -13.19
N ARG A 435 23.96 -2.34 -11.96
CA ARG A 435 24.90 -2.53 -10.83
C ARG A 435 25.22 -4.02 -10.65
N GLU A 436 26.49 -4.36 -10.79
CA GLU A 436 27.01 -5.72 -10.52
C GLU A 436 27.51 -5.88 -9.09
N LYS A 437 28.03 -4.80 -8.52
CA LYS A 437 28.51 -4.74 -7.13
C LYS A 437 28.00 -3.48 -6.45
N ILE A 438 27.58 -3.63 -5.19
CA ILE A 438 27.30 -2.53 -4.27
C ILE A 438 28.14 -2.78 -3.03
N THR A 439 28.90 -1.77 -2.60
CA THR A 439 29.85 -1.88 -1.51
C THR A 439 29.21 -1.47 -0.18
N ALA A 440 29.61 -2.07 0.91
CA ALA A 440 29.20 -1.66 2.26
C ALA A 440 29.47 -0.15 2.46
N GLY A 441 28.52 0.54 3.09
CA GLY A 441 28.53 1.98 3.30
C GLY A 441 27.91 2.81 2.16
N GLU A 442 27.68 2.24 0.97
CA GLU A 442 26.94 2.94 -0.09
C GLU A 442 25.45 3.11 0.29
N TRP A 443 24.85 4.21 -0.16
CA TRP A 443 23.41 4.45 -0.06
C TRP A 443 22.68 3.64 -1.11
N VAL A 444 21.68 2.88 -0.68
CA VAL A 444 20.83 2.05 -1.53
C VAL A 444 19.36 2.40 -1.31
N ALA A 445 18.56 2.25 -2.37
CA ALA A 445 17.13 2.42 -2.25
C ALA A 445 16.51 1.21 -1.53
N VAL A 446 15.54 1.47 -0.68
CA VAL A 446 14.74 0.45 0.02
C VAL A 446 13.26 0.78 -0.09
N MET A 447 12.42 -0.22 -0.25
CA MET A 447 10.97 -0.12 -0.24
C MET A 447 10.46 -0.81 1.04
N GLU A 448 9.73 -0.08 1.88
CA GLU A 448 9.06 -0.65 3.06
C GLU A 448 7.96 -1.64 2.66
N ARG A 449 7.66 -2.55 3.58
CA ARG A 449 6.60 -3.56 3.42
C ARG A 449 5.33 -3.13 4.12
#